data_f22e0b98d8c9131d1627854709ccbb90
#
_entry.id   f22e0b98d8c9131d1627854709ccbb90
#
_cell.length_a   1.000
_cell.length_b   1.000
_cell.length_c   1.000
_cell.angle_alpha   90.00
_cell.angle_beta   90.00
_cell.angle_gamma   90.00
#
_symmetry.space_group_name_H-M   'P 1'
#
loop_
_entity.id
_entity.type
_entity.pdbx_description
1 polymer ?
#
loop_
_entity_poly.entity_id
_entity_poly.type
_entity_poly.pdbx_seq_one_letter_code
_entity_poly.pdbx_strand_id
1 'polypeptide(L)'
;MFKKVVHSFVLAVCVLGLNGCIFLAAGAAGAGTAVWLSEKVTQEVNVPRDRVVGSAKNALKNMKMNIYKESKSTEVTQILVKNSDGRQVWVDIRPIDAKNTRVDVRVGYLNGEADARKILEQIVKTAQGLF
;
A
#
# COMPACT_ATOMS: atom_id res chain seq x y z
N MET A 1 -43.74 28.66 -18.66
CA MET A 1 -42.58 29.26 -17.94
C MET A 1 -42.14 28.39 -16.78
N PHE A 2 -43.05 28.03 -15.93
CA PHE A 2 -42.70 27.25 -14.73
C PHE A 2 -42.09 25.89 -15.07
N LYS A 3 -42.63 25.16 -16.03
CA LYS A 3 -42.12 23.86 -16.48
C LYS A 3 -40.71 23.93 -17.07
N LYS A 4 -40.40 25.00 -17.81
CA LYS A 4 -39.08 25.20 -18.41
C LYS A 4 -38.00 25.49 -17.35
N VAL A 5 -38.37 26.29 -16.34
CA VAL A 5 -37.47 26.61 -15.21
C VAL A 5 -37.18 25.34 -14.37
N VAL A 6 -38.21 24.55 -14.12
CA VAL A 6 -38.06 23.29 -13.39
C VAL A 6 -37.18 22.29 -14.15
N HIS A 7 -37.37 22.18 -15.48
CA HIS A 7 -36.53 21.33 -16.32
C HIS A 7 -35.06 21.78 -16.32
N SER A 8 -34.83 23.08 -16.44
CA SER A 8 -33.48 23.63 -16.38
C SER A 8 -32.83 23.40 -15.02
N PHE A 9 -33.61 23.54 -13.97
CA PHE A 9 -33.11 23.32 -12.60
C PHE A 9 -32.80 21.86 -12.34
N VAL A 10 -33.67 20.95 -12.77
CA VAL A 10 -33.46 19.52 -12.67
C VAL A 10 -32.22 19.06 -13.46
N LEU A 11 -32.08 19.63 -14.68
CA LEU A 11 -30.91 19.32 -15.50
C LEU A 11 -29.61 19.82 -14.86
N ALA A 12 -29.62 21.02 -14.29
CA ALA A 12 -28.46 21.56 -13.58
C ALA A 12 -28.10 20.75 -12.36
N VAL A 13 -29.09 20.29 -11.59
CA VAL A 13 -28.86 19.42 -10.42
C VAL A 13 -28.32 18.05 -10.84
N CYS A 14 -28.82 17.47 -11.93
CA CYS A 14 -28.31 16.21 -12.46
C CYS A 14 -26.85 16.31 -12.91
N VAL A 15 -26.47 17.41 -13.56
CA VAL A 15 -25.09 17.62 -14.01
C VAL A 15 -24.15 17.81 -12.83
N LEU A 16 -24.58 18.55 -11.82
CA LEU A 16 -23.81 18.71 -10.57
C LEU A 16 -23.72 17.40 -9.78
N GLY A 17 -24.80 16.62 -9.80
CA GLY A 17 -24.83 15.31 -9.16
C GLY A 17 -23.87 14.31 -9.80
N LEU A 18 -23.78 14.30 -11.14
CA LEU A 18 -22.86 13.43 -11.86
C LEU A 18 -21.39 13.78 -11.57
N ASN A 19 -21.07 15.05 -11.54
CA ASN A 19 -19.73 15.50 -11.17
C ASN A 19 -19.41 15.19 -9.71
N GLY A 20 -20.40 15.35 -8.84
CA GLY A 20 -20.26 14.99 -7.42
C GLY A 20 -20.11 13.49 -7.20
N CYS A 21 -20.85 12.66 -7.97
CA CYS A 21 -20.72 11.20 -7.88
C CYS A 21 -19.36 10.71 -8.35
N ILE A 22 -18.82 11.28 -9.43
CA ILE A 22 -17.47 10.94 -9.91
C ILE A 22 -16.42 11.37 -8.87
N PHE A 23 -16.57 12.55 -8.31
CA PHE A 23 -15.67 13.06 -7.28
C PHE A 23 -15.77 12.24 -5.99
N LEU A 24 -16.96 11.86 -5.58
CA LEU A 24 -17.17 10.97 -4.43
C LEU A 24 -16.67 9.55 -4.70
N ALA A 25 -16.84 9.04 -5.90
CA ALA A 25 -16.29 7.73 -6.28
C ALA A 25 -14.76 7.77 -6.30
N ALA A 26 -14.15 8.80 -6.85
CA ALA A 26 -12.71 8.99 -6.82
C ALA A 26 -12.22 9.29 -5.40
N GLY A 27 -12.94 10.10 -4.65
CA GLY A 27 -12.65 10.40 -3.26
C GLY A 27 -12.92 9.22 -2.34
N ALA A 28 -14.01 8.46 -2.56
CA ALA A 28 -14.31 7.26 -1.79
C ALA A 28 -13.38 6.09 -2.17
N ALA A 29 -13.02 5.96 -3.45
CA ALA A 29 -11.97 5.03 -3.86
C ALA A 29 -10.60 5.45 -3.32
N GLY A 30 -10.33 6.76 -3.26
CA GLY A 30 -9.13 7.31 -2.65
C GLY A 30 -9.19 7.36 -1.13
N ALA A 31 -10.28 7.87 -0.55
CA ALA A 31 -10.40 8.06 0.90
C ALA A 31 -10.93 6.84 1.63
N GLY A 32 -11.99 6.19 1.13
CA GLY A 32 -12.50 4.95 1.72
C GLY A 32 -11.54 3.80 1.55
N THR A 33 -11.02 3.63 0.35
CA THR A 33 -9.99 2.63 0.05
C THR A 33 -8.67 3.00 0.74
N ALA A 34 -8.34 4.29 0.85
CA ALA A 34 -7.15 4.74 1.55
C ALA A 34 -7.23 4.51 3.06
N VAL A 35 -8.41 4.55 3.67
CA VAL A 35 -8.58 4.17 5.08
C VAL A 35 -8.33 2.68 5.26
N TRP A 36 -8.81 1.85 4.35
CA TRP A 36 -8.53 0.41 4.35
C TRP A 36 -7.09 0.10 3.96
N LEU A 37 -6.51 0.87 3.03
CA LEU A 37 -5.16 0.70 2.53
C LEU A 37 -4.15 1.60 3.25
N SER A 38 -4.58 2.46 4.18
CA SER A 38 -3.69 3.34 4.94
C SER A 38 -2.70 2.56 5.81
N GLU A 39 -3.03 1.34 6.13
CA GLU A 39 -2.15 0.41 6.83
C GLU A 39 -1.12 -0.22 5.89
N LYS A 40 -1.34 -0.11 4.58
CA LYS A 40 -0.47 -0.65 3.54
C LYS A 40 0.30 0.48 2.87
N VAL A 41 1.60 0.36 2.88
CA VAL A 41 2.50 1.30 2.20
C VAL A 41 3.23 0.56 1.08
N THR A 42 3.25 1.16 -0.10
CA THR A 42 3.82 0.57 -1.31
C THR A 42 4.93 1.45 -1.86
N GLN A 43 6.03 0.83 -2.27
CA GLN A 43 7.10 1.52 -2.97
C GLN A 43 7.72 0.62 -4.04
N GLU A 44 8.05 1.20 -5.18
CA GLU A 44 8.80 0.54 -6.23
C GLU A 44 10.28 0.82 -6.06
N VAL A 45 11.10 -0.20 -6.25
CA VAL A 45 12.56 -0.11 -6.12
C VAL A 45 13.22 -0.64 -7.39
N ASN A 46 14.28 0.02 -7.83
CA ASN A 46 15.06 -0.39 -8.99
C ASN A 46 16.09 -1.46 -8.61
N VAL A 47 15.62 -2.53 -8.01
CA VAL A 47 16.44 -3.64 -7.51
C VAL A 47 15.71 -4.94 -7.85
N PRO A 48 16.42 -6.00 -8.30
CA PRO A 48 15.80 -7.30 -8.57
C PRO A 48 15.14 -7.91 -7.34
N ARG A 49 14.07 -8.65 -7.57
CA ARG A 49 13.26 -9.28 -6.49
C ARG A 49 14.10 -10.07 -5.49
N ASP A 50 14.98 -10.92 -5.94
CA ASP A 50 15.73 -11.80 -5.05
C ASP A 50 16.63 -11.00 -4.11
N ARG A 51 17.19 -9.91 -4.59
CA ARG A 51 17.98 -9.00 -3.76
C ARG A 51 17.10 -8.26 -2.74
N VAL A 52 15.90 -7.81 -3.16
CA VAL A 52 14.94 -7.17 -2.26
C VAL A 52 14.48 -8.12 -1.17
N VAL A 53 14.23 -9.39 -1.51
CA VAL A 53 13.83 -10.41 -0.53
C VAL A 53 14.92 -10.59 0.53
N GLY A 54 16.16 -10.74 0.12
CA GLY A 54 17.29 -10.86 1.05
C GLY A 54 17.45 -9.61 1.91
N SER A 55 17.33 -8.44 1.31
CA SER A 55 17.40 -7.16 2.02
C SER A 55 16.26 -6.98 3.01
N ALA A 56 15.05 -7.39 2.64
CA ALA A 56 13.89 -7.33 3.51
C ALA A 56 14.09 -8.20 4.75
N LYS A 57 14.57 -9.43 4.57
CA LYS A 57 14.86 -10.32 5.69
C LYS A 57 15.91 -9.72 6.62
N ASN A 58 16.96 -9.14 6.08
CA ASN A 58 18.02 -8.51 6.89
C ASN A 58 17.49 -7.29 7.64
N ALA A 59 16.73 -6.42 6.97
CA ALA A 59 16.13 -5.25 7.59
C ALA A 59 15.20 -5.65 8.74
N LEU A 60 14.34 -6.64 8.52
CA LEU A 60 13.41 -7.12 9.54
C LEU A 60 14.14 -7.72 10.75
N LYS A 61 15.20 -8.47 10.52
CA LYS A 61 16.06 -9.00 11.61
C LYS A 61 16.73 -7.87 12.38
N ASN A 62 17.26 -6.88 11.69
CA ASN A 62 17.89 -5.71 12.32
C ASN A 62 16.90 -4.90 13.15
N MET A 63 15.64 -4.91 12.79
CA MET A 63 14.55 -4.30 13.56
C MET A 63 14.03 -5.19 14.68
N LYS A 64 14.67 -6.34 14.91
CA LYS A 64 14.30 -7.33 15.95
C LYS A 64 12.89 -7.90 15.74
N MET A 65 12.48 -8.04 14.51
CA MET A 65 11.20 -8.65 14.16
C MET A 65 11.38 -10.15 13.91
N ASN A 66 10.37 -10.93 14.27
CA ASN A 66 10.39 -12.36 14.12
C ASN A 66 9.68 -12.79 12.83
N ILE A 67 10.47 -13.29 11.87
CA ILE A 67 9.94 -13.87 10.63
C ILE A 67 9.50 -15.30 10.94
N TYR A 68 8.22 -15.58 10.83
CA TYR A 68 7.68 -16.91 11.14
C TYR A 68 7.16 -17.67 9.94
N LYS A 69 6.97 -17.01 8.81
CA LYS A 69 6.52 -17.65 7.57
C LYS A 69 7.03 -16.90 6.36
N GLU A 70 7.43 -17.63 5.34
CA GLU A 70 7.78 -17.10 4.03
C GLU A 70 7.12 -17.96 2.97
N SER A 71 6.43 -17.31 2.03
CA SER A 71 5.81 -17.98 0.89
C SER A 71 6.36 -17.37 -0.38
N LYS A 72 6.92 -18.18 -1.25
CA LYS A 72 7.50 -17.73 -2.52
C LYS A 72 6.72 -18.31 -3.69
N SER A 73 6.26 -17.44 -4.58
CA SER A 73 5.69 -17.82 -5.87
C SER A 73 6.35 -16.98 -6.97
N THR A 74 6.00 -17.25 -8.23
CA THR A 74 6.53 -16.48 -9.36
C THR A 74 6.04 -15.03 -9.36
N GLU A 75 4.87 -14.78 -8.78
CA GLU A 75 4.21 -13.47 -8.78
C GLU A 75 4.48 -12.66 -7.53
N VAL A 76 4.68 -13.31 -6.40
CA VAL A 76 4.87 -12.62 -5.13
C VAL A 76 5.67 -13.47 -4.15
N THR A 77 6.55 -12.84 -3.39
CA THR A 77 7.15 -13.41 -2.20
C THR A 77 6.55 -12.70 -1.00
N GLN A 78 5.88 -13.45 -0.14
CA GLN A 78 5.26 -12.91 1.06
C GLN A 78 6.05 -13.33 2.29
N ILE A 79 6.39 -12.35 3.13
CA ILE A 79 7.06 -12.58 4.40
C ILE A 79 6.10 -12.19 5.52
N LEU A 80 5.80 -13.12 6.39
CA LEU A 80 4.94 -12.90 7.56
C LEU A 80 5.82 -12.74 8.79
N VAL A 81 5.62 -11.63 9.48
CA VAL A 81 6.48 -11.17 10.55
C VAL A 81 5.63 -10.73 11.73
N LYS A 82 6.12 -10.97 12.94
CA LYS A 82 5.57 -10.38 14.14
C LYS A 82 6.51 -9.32 14.68
N ASN A 83 5.96 -8.14 14.94
CA ASN A 83 6.67 -7.07 15.58
C ASN A 83 6.93 -7.42 17.07
N SER A 84 7.83 -6.70 17.71
CA SER A 84 8.17 -6.89 19.13
C SER A 84 6.96 -6.72 20.06
N ASP A 85 5.96 -5.93 19.65
CA ASP A 85 4.72 -5.73 20.39
C ASP A 85 3.60 -6.76 20.05
N GLY A 86 3.92 -7.77 19.22
CA GLY A 86 2.99 -8.81 18.83
C GLY A 86 2.13 -8.51 17.61
N ARG A 87 2.29 -7.36 16.99
CA ARG A 87 1.53 -6.99 15.80
C ARG A 87 1.97 -7.80 14.60
N GLN A 88 0.99 -8.22 13.81
CA GLN A 88 1.23 -8.91 12.55
C GLN A 88 1.69 -7.91 11.48
N VAL A 89 2.76 -8.27 10.78
CA VAL A 89 3.28 -7.50 9.65
C VAL A 89 3.33 -8.39 8.41
N TRP A 90 2.80 -7.88 7.30
CA TRP A 90 2.85 -8.52 5.98
C TRP A 90 3.80 -7.73 5.10
N VAL A 91 4.76 -8.42 4.53
CA VAL A 91 5.67 -7.84 3.52
C VAL A 91 5.48 -8.63 2.23
N ASP A 92 4.94 -7.98 1.21
CA ASP A 92 4.73 -8.56 -0.10
C ASP A 92 5.75 -7.96 -1.08
N ILE A 93 6.51 -8.81 -1.73
CA ILE A 93 7.55 -8.42 -2.68
C ILE A 93 7.18 -8.98 -4.03
N ARG A 94 6.83 -8.10 -4.98
CA ARG A 94 6.35 -8.45 -6.31
C ARG A 94 7.32 -7.98 -7.38
N PRO A 95 7.79 -8.86 -8.28
CA PRO A 95 8.60 -8.41 -9.40
C PRO A 95 7.74 -7.62 -10.38
N ILE A 96 8.20 -6.45 -10.78
CA ILE A 96 7.61 -5.68 -11.89
C ILE A 96 8.24 -6.16 -13.19
N ASP A 97 9.57 -6.27 -13.20
CA ASP A 97 10.38 -6.84 -14.27
C ASP A 97 11.69 -7.41 -13.68
N ALA A 98 12.65 -7.74 -14.52
CA ALA A 98 13.92 -8.35 -14.09
C ALA A 98 14.78 -7.44 -13.20
N LYS A 99 14.54 -6.12 -13.23
CA LYS A 99 15.36 -5.12 -12.53
C LYS A 99 14.57 -4.28 -11.51
N ASN A 100 13.25 -4.38 -11.52
CA ASN A 100 12.39 -3.54 -10.70
C ASN A 100 11.44 -4.41 -9.87
N THR A 101 11.20 -3.98 -8.64
CA THR A 101 10.40 -4.71 -7.67
C THR A 101 9.48 -3.75 -6.92
N ARG A 102 8.27 -4.21 -6.66
CA ARG A 102 7.32 -3.50 -5.80
C ARG A 102 7.34 -4.14 -4.42
N VAL A 103 7.43 -3.32 -3.40
CA VAL A 103 7.39 -3.75 -2.01
C VAL A 103 6.16 -3.14 -1.34
N ASP A 104 5.32 -3.99 -0.78
CA ASP A 104 4.15 -3.60 -0.01
C ASP A 104 4.37 -4.02 1.44
N VAL A 105 4.17 -3.10 2.37
CA VAL A 105 4.23 -3.38 3.81
C VAL A 105 2.92 -3.00 4.45
N ARG A 106 2.35 -3.91 5.23
CA ARG A 106 1.12 -3.69 5.98
C ARG A 106 1.29 -4.13 7.43
N VAL A 107 0.79 -3.34 8.33
CA VAL A 107 0.74 -3.66 9.77
C VAL A 107 -0.72 -3.81 10.19
N GLY A 108 -1.02 -4.86 10.94
CA GLY A 108 -2.37 -5.37 11.16
C GLY A 108 -3.25 -4.60 12.15
N TYR A 109 -2.93 -3.36 12.51
CA TYR A 109 -3.73 -2.56 13.42
C TYR A 109 -3.97 -1.15 12.92
N LEU A 110 -4.98 -0.48 13.45
CA LEU A 110 -5.22 0.93 13.21
C LEU A 110 -3.95 1.73 13.58
N ASN A 111 -3.64 2.73 12.76
CA ASN A 111 -2.41 3.54 12.86
C ASN A 111 -1.11 2.79 12.56
N GLY A 112 -1.21 1.64 11.88
CA GLY A 112 -0.04 0.88 11.44
C GLY A 112 0.72 1.52 10.29
N GLU A 113 0.19 2.58 9.66
CA GLU A 113 0.82 3.23 8.51
C GLU A 113 2.22 3.79 8.85
N ALA A 114 2.37 4.44 9.99
CA ALA A 114 3.65 4.99 10.40
C ALA A 114 4.71 3.89 10.61
N ASP A 115 4.30 2.80 11.22
CA ASP A 115 5.17 1.64 11.41
C ASP A 115 5.49 0.95 10.08
N ALA A 116 4.49 0.82 9.20
CA ALA A 116 4.67 0.26 7.88
C ALA A 116 5.66 1.09 7.05
N ARG A 117 5.59 2.41 7.13
CA ARG A 117 6.55 3.30 6.45
C ARG A 117 7.97 3.12 6.96
N LYS A 118 8.15 3.02 8.24
CA LYS A 118 9.48 2.78 8.84
C LYS A 118 10.06 1.46 8.37
N ILE A 119 9.26 0.41 8.36
CA ILE A 119 9.67 -0.91 7.89
C ILE A 119 10.05 -0.85 6.42
N LEU A 120 9.17 -0.27 5.59
CA LEU A 120 9.40 -0.14 4.15
C LEU A 120 10.67 0.68 3.87
N GLU A 121 10.85 1.77 4.57
CA GLU A 121 12.03 2.63 4.43
C GLU A 121 13.32 1.85 4.74
N GLN A 122 13.32 1.06 5.79
CA GLN A 122 14.48 0.23 6.14
C GLN A 122 14.75 -0.84 5.09
N ILE A 123 13.72 -1.48 4.58
CA ILE A 123 13.85 -2.48 3.51
C ILE A 123 14.44 -1.83 2.25
N VAL A 124 13.93 -0.68 1.86
CA VAL A 124 14.38 0.04 0.66
C VAL A 124 15.83 0.50 0.82
N LYS A 125 16.19 1.07 1.95
CA LYS A 125 17.57 1.48 2.24
C LYS A 125 18.52 0.29 2.18
N THR A 126 18.14 -0.82 2.78
CA THR A 126 18.94 -2.05 2.76
C THR A 126 19.09 -2.59 1.33
N ALA A 127 18.01 -2.61 0.57
CA ALA A 127 18.01 -3.08 -0.82
C ALA A 127 18.87 -2.21 -1.74
N GLN A 128 18.86 -0.90 -1.52
CA GLN A 128 19.66 0.06 -2.29
C GLN A 128 21.10 0.21 -1.78
N GLY A 129 21.44 -0.44 -0.67
CA GLY A 129 22.75 -0.31 -0.06
C GLY A 129 23.01 1.04 0.59
N LEU A 130 21.95 1.76 0.96
CA LEU A 130 22.05 3.10 1.58
C LEU A 130 22.07 2.98 3.12
N PHE A 131 23.22 2.74 3.66
CA PHE A 131 23.45 2.76 5.11
C PHE A 131 24.25 3.98 5.51
#